data_1bc66eb921b808a96e75553d489926eb
#
_entry.id   1bc66eb921b808a96e75553d489926eb
#
_cell.length_a   1.000
_cell.length_b   1.000
_cell.length_c   1.000
_cell.angle_alpha   90.00
_cell.angle_beta   90.00
_cell.angle_gamma   90.00
#
_symmetry.space_group_name_H-M   'P 1'
#
loop_
_entity.id
_entity.type
_entity.pdbx_description
1 polymer ?
#
loop_
_entity_poly.entity_id
_entity_poly.type
_entity_poly.pdbx_seq_one_letter_code
_entity_poly.pdbx_strand_id
1 'polypeptide(L)'
;MNWCKAAEIADSLGVDMITSSLGYNRYDDTTLSYTHKDLNGKTSYISLAAKTATEKGILVINSAGNEGDNKWRKIGTPADAAEVLAVGAVSLKNKPGKFSSQGYNADGVVKPDIAACGVLAWVASPSGSYYQGYGTSYATPIAAGGVACLLQAYPELNPQQIRELIKATAMDAESPDSIRGYGVAQFDLAYELGQVQKLSILSAKILRMDSNQAIIFNPNKAKISYSVYYTKKFLGVLNIKKKLDSGKKDANSVVNRIKFDNSKLDCTETYTIQVTLKSNVGNEVLKVKDLSLCLH
;
A
#
# COMPACT_ATOMS: atom_id res chain seq x y z
N MET A 1 -10.30 28.03 1.42
CA MET A 1 -11.68 28.04 0.88
C MET A 1 -11.82 27.48 -0.53
N ASN A 2 -10.91 27.76 -1.47
CA ASN A 2 -11.07 27.29 -2.86
C ASN A 2 -11.13 25.75 -3.01
N TRP A 3 -10.35 25.00 -2.22
CA TRP A 3 -10.40 23.54 -2.25
C TRP A 3 -11.78 23.00 -1.81
N CYS A 4 -12.39 23.61 -0.78
CA CYS A 4 -13.72 23.19 -0.30
C CYS A 4 -14.79 23.41 -1.39
N LYS A 5 -14.76 24.57 -2.05
CA LYS A 5 -15.69 24.86 -3.17
C LYS A 5 -15.49 23.89 -4.35
N ALA A 6 -14.22 23.55 -4.66
CA ALA A 6 -13.92 22.57 -5.69
C ALA A 6 -14.45 21.17 -5.31
N ALA A 7 -14.35 20.77 -4.04
CA ALA A 7 -14.92 19.52 -3.55
C ALA A 7 -16.46 19.49 -3.61
N GLU A 8 -17.12 20.61 -3.26
CA GLU A 8 -18.60 20.76 -3.42
C GLU A 8 -19.04 20.63 -4.89
N ILE A 9 -18.30 21.25 -5.79
CA ILE A 9 -18.57 21.13 -7.25
C ILE A 9 -18.36 19.69 -7.70
N ALA A 10 -17.27 19.04 -7.27
CA ALA A 10 -16.99 17.64 -7.58
C ALA A 10 -18.10 16.70 -7.07
N ASP A 11 -18.58 16.92 -5.83
CA ASP A 11 -19.72 16.19 -5.26
C ASP A 11 -20.98 16.37 -6.11
N SER A 12 -21.29 17.62 -6.52
CA SER A 12 -22.44 17.91 -7.38
C SER A 12 -22.38 17.29 -8.76
N LEU A 13 -21.18 17.00 -9.25
CA LEU A 13 -20.93 16.32 -10.53
C LEU A 13 -20.93 14.79 -10.40
N GLY A 14 -21.00 14.25 -9.18
CA GLY A 14 -21.04 12.82 -8.91
C GLY A 14 -19.71 12.12 -9.18
N VAL A 15 -18.58 12.73 -8.82
CA VAL A 15 -17.27 12.10 -9.00
C VAL A 15 -17.03 11.02 -7.97
N ASP A 16 -16.33 9.94 -8.35
CA ASP A 16 -15.95 8.85 -7.44
C ASP A 16 -14.69 9.17 -6.66
N MET A 17 -13.83 10.06 -7.18
CA MET A 17 -12.52 10.34 -6.60
C MET A 17 -12.11 11.81 -6.82
N ILE A 18 -11.46 12.38 -5.79
CA ILE A 18 -10.75 13.66 -5.88
C ILE A 18 -9.27 13.38 -5.64
N THR A 19 -8.42 13.82 -6.58
CA THR A 19 -6.95 13.79 -6.41
C THR A 19 -6.42 15.21 -6.37
N SER A 20 -5.58 15.53 -5.38
CA SER A 20 -4.95 16.83 -5.27
C SER A 20 -3.50 16.74 -4.78
N SER A 21 -2.64 17.52 -5.43
CA SER A 21 -1.23 17.64 -5.07
C SER A 21 -0.98 18.98 -4.36
N LEU A 22 -1.79 19.25 -3.35
CA LEU A 22 -1.80 20.52 -2.60
C LEU A 22 -1.55 20.24 -1.12
N GLY A 23 -1.01 21.25 -0.42
CA GLY A 23 -0.84 21.18 1.02
C GLY A 23 -0.78 22.58 1.61
N TYR A 24 -1.37 22.74 2.79
CA TYR A 24 -1.43 24.03 3.46
C TYR A 24 -1.09 23.85 4.94
N ASN A 25 -0.14 24.63 5.41
CA ASN A 25 0.24 24.69 6.82
C ASN A 25 0.57 26.12 7.27
N ARG A 26 0.89 26.99 6.31
CA ARG A 26 1.24 28.41 6.54
C ARG A 26 0.41 29.32 5.65
N TYR A 27 0.05 30.48 6.19
CA TYR A 27 -0.70 31.53 5.51
C TYR A 27 0.02 32.86 5.71
N ASP A 28 -0.27 33.84 4.85
CA ASP A 28 0.28 35.19 4.96
C ASP A 28 -0.12 35.83 6.31
N ASP A 29 -1.37 35.63 6.73
CA ASP A 29 -1.77 35.87 8.10
C ASP A 29 -1.34 34.67 8.97
N THR A 30 -0.27 34.89 9.74
CA THR A 30 0.33 33.87 10.59
C THR A 30 -0.60 33.35 11.68
N THR A 31 -1.64 34.12 12.07
CA THR A 31 -2.65 33.71 13.05
C THR A 31 -3.53 32.56 12.54
N LEU A 32 -3.63 32.42 11.21
CA LEU A 32 -4.36 31.34 10.54
C LEU A 32 -3.47 30.11 10.24
N SER A 33 -2.18 30.21 10.51
CA SER A 33 -1.22 29.13 10.24
C SER A 33 -1.34 28.02 11.28
N TYR A 34 -1.14 26.77 10.82
CA TYR A 34 -1.24 25.59 11.67
C TYR A 34 0.10 25.26 12.34
N THR A 35 0.01 24.65 13.50
CA THR A 35 1.12 23.98 14.20
C THR A 35 1.04 22.47 14.01
N HIS A 36 2.05 21.73 14.47
CA HIS A 36 2.00 20.27 14.40
C HIS A 36 0.83 19.65 15.19
N LYS A 37 0.34 20.33 16.24
CA LYS A 37 -0.81 19.89 17.05
C LYS A 37 -2.14 19.98 16.30
N ASP A 38 -2.20 20.85 15.31
CA ASP A 38 -3.40 21.10 14.51
C ASP A 38 -3.57 20.09 13.37
N LEU A 39 -2.51 19.30 13.09
CA LEU A 39 -2.51 18.27 12.03
C LEU A 39 -3.20 16.99 12.51
N ASN A 40 -4.46 17.09 12.87
CA ASN A 40 -5.28 16.00 13.45
C ASN A 40 -6.47 15.60 12.56
N GLY A 41 -6.58 16.19 11.36
CA GLY A 41 -7.69 15.98 10.43
C GLY A 41 -9.02 16.62 10.86
N LYS A 42 -9.03 17.37 11.96
CA LYS A 42 -10.25 17.93 12.59
C LYS A 42 -10.19 19.45 12.75
N THR A 43 -9.00 20.05 12.73
CA THR A 43 -8.80 21.48 12.95
C THR A 43 -8.86 22.28 11.65
N SER A 44 -8.24 21.78 10.58
CA SER A 44 -8.20 22.48 9.30
C SER A 44 -9.53 22.35 8.55
N TYR A 45 -10.03 23.47 8.00
CA TYR A 45 -11.22 23.47 7.14
C TYR A 45 -11.06 22.55 5.91
N ILE A 46 -9.86 22.47 5.34
CA ILE A 46 -9.61 21.62 4.18
C ILE A 46 -9.66 20.16 4.58
N SER A 47 -9.11 19.80 5.73
CA SER A 47 -9.15 18.43 6.25
C SER A 47 -10.59 18.02 6.58
N LEU A 48 -11.38 18.92 7.17
CA LEU A 48 -12.81 18.68 7.41
C LEU A 48 -13.58 18.51 6.08
N ALA A 49 -13.31 19.34 5.08
CA ALA A 49 -13.95 19.21 3.77
C ALA A 49 -13.57 17.90 3.08
N ALA A 50 -12.30 17.49 3.14
CA ALA A 50 -11.83 16.22 2.58
C ALA A 50 -12.45 15.01 3.29
N LYS A 51 -12.57 15.08 4.62
CA LYS A 51 -13.29 14.08 5.42
C LYS A 51 -14.76 14.00 5.00
N THR A 52 -15.45 15.14 4.92
CA THR A 52 -16.86 15.19 4.49
C THR A 52 -17.06 14.61 3.10
N ALA A 53 -16.16 14.92 2.14
CA ALA A 53 -16.20 14.33 0.81
C ALA A 53 -16.08 12.79 0.86
N THR A 54 -15.19 12.28 1.74
CA THR A 54 -15.05 10.83 1.91
C THR A 54 -16.27 10.19 2.55
N GLU A 55 -16.90 10.85 3.53
CA GLU A 55 -18.14 10.39 4.17
C GLU A 55 -19.32 10.35 3.18
N LYS A 56 -19.30 11.19 2.14
CA LYS A 56 -20.27 11.20 1.03
C LYS A 56 -20.00 10.14 -0.05
N GLY A 57 -18.91 9.39 0.06
CA GLY A 57 -18.58 8.33 -0.88
C GLY A 57 -17.50 8.68 -1.91
N ILE A 58 -16.87 9.86 -1.81
CA ILE A 58 -15.79 10.29 -2.71
C ILE A 58 -14.44 9.90 -2.12
N LEU A 59 -13.64 9.11 -2.82
CA LEU A 59 -12.29 8.78 -2.36
C LEU A 59 -11.35 9.97 -2.56
N VAL A 60 -10.84 10.54 -1.46
CA VAL A 60 -9.92 11.67 -1.52
C VAL A 60 -8.48 11.18 -1.41
N ILE A 61 -7.66 11.54 -2.42
CA ILE A 61 -6.22 11.26 -2.48
C ILE A 61 -5.48 12.59 -2.45
N ASN A 62 -4.48 12.72 -1.57
CA ASN A 62 -3.69 13.93 -1.47
C ASN A 62 -2.21 13.64 -1.29
N SER A 63 -1.35 14.54 -1.81
CA SER A 63 0.09 14.48 -1.57
C SER A 63 0.42 14.73 -0.10
N ALA A 64 1.39 13.98 0.44
CA ALA A 64 1.83 14.15 1.83
C ALA A 64 2.49 15.50 2.10
N GLY A 65 3.09 16.11 1.07
CA GLY A 65 3.86 17.35 1.16
C GLY A 65 5.35 17.11 0.91
N ASN A 66 6.11 18.21 0.71
CA ASN A 66 7.54 18.18 0.37
C ASN A 66 8.41 18.86 1.44
N GLU A 67 8.02 18.71 2.69
CA GLU A 67 8.64 19.39 3.82
C GLU A 67 9.62 18.49 4.62
N GLY A 68 9.86 17.26 4.16
CA GLY A 68 10.59 16.23 4.92
C GLY A 68 12.03 16.57 5.27
N ASP A 69 12.70 17.39 4.49
CA ASP A 69 14.09 17.84 4.67
C ASP A 69 14.23 19.27 5.18
N ASN A 70 13.11 19.93 5.51
CA ASN A 70 13.12 21.26 6.13
C ASN A 70 12.69 21.21 7.62
N LYS A 71 12.58 22.39 8.25
CA LYS A 71 12.23 22.49 9.69
C LYS A 71 10.82 21.98 10.02
N TRP A 72 9.89 22.01 9.07
CA TRP A 72 8.51 21.55 9.28
C TRP A 72 8.42 20.04 9.37
N ARG A 73 9.05 19.32 8.47
CA ARG A 73 9.11 17.85 8.34
C ARG A 73 7.79 17.13 8.17
N LYS A 74 6.71 17.65 8.73
CA LYS A 74 5.42 16.95 8.83
C LYS A 74 4.60 17.06 7.56
N ILE A 75 3.64 16.16 7.45
CA ILE A 75 2.56 16.25 6.44
C ILE A 75 1.87 17.60 6.53
N GLY A 76 1.19 18.00 5.44
CA GLY A 76 0.31 19.18 5.43
C GLY A 76 -1.17 18.77 5.50
N THR A 77 -2.05 19.77 5.57
CA THR A 77 -3.49 19.57 5.41
C THR A 77 -3.83 19.57 3.90
N PRO A 78 -4.74 18.71 3.40
CA PRO A 78 -5.60 17.77 4.09
C PRO A 78 -5.04 16.36 4.26
N ALA A 79 -3.75 16.12 3.99
CA ALA A 79 -3.15 14.79 4.11
C ALA A 79 -3.13 14.25 5.57
N ASP A 80 -3.29 15.14 6.56
CA ASP A 80 -3.39 14.81 7.98
C ASP A 80 -4.71 14.11 8.37
N ALA A 81 -5.76 14.26 7.55
CA ALA A 81 -7.04 13.63 7.83
C ALA A 81 -6.96 12.11 7.70
N ALA A 82 -7.51 11.41 8.70
CA ALA A 82 -7.49 9.95 8.75
C ALA A 82 -8.22 9.31 7.56
N GLU A 83 -9.20 9.97 7.00
CA GLU A 83 -10.04 9.53 5.90
C GLU A 83 -9.41 9.76 4.50
N VAL A 84 -8.40 10.61 4.40
CA VAL A 84 -7.70 10.93 3.15
C VAL A 84 -6.59 9.90 2.90
N LEU A 85 -6.45 9.41 1.66
CA LEU A 85 -5.32 8.61 1.23
C LEU A 85 -4.12 9.52 0.94
N ALA A 86 -3.24 9.70 1.93
CA ALA A 86 -2.04 10.52 1.80
C ALA A 86 -0.90 9.75 1.13
N VAL A 87 -0.25 10.36 0.13
CA VAL A 87 0.76 9.71 -0.71
C VAL A 87 2.13 10.33 -0.50
N GLY A 88 3.08 9.55 0.00
CA GLY A 88 4.50 9.87 0.10
C GLY A 88 5.26 9.55 -1.19
N ALA A 89 6.51 10.05 -1.29
CA ALA A 89 7.34 9.88 -2.47
C ALA A 89 8.52 8.94 -2.24
N VAL A 90 8.67 7.98 -3.15
CA VAL A 90 9.84 7.08 -3.23
C VAL A 90 10.43 7.08 -4.64
N SER A 91 11.64 6.55 -4.79
CA SER A 91 12.23 6.23 -6.10
C SER A 91 11.73 4.88 -6.63
N LEU A 92 12.05 4.56 -7.89
CA LEU A 92 11.80 3.23 -8.48
C LEU A 92 12.49 2.09 -7.70
N LYS A 93 13.52 2.38 -6.90
CA LYS A 93 14.16 1.41 -6.00
C LYS A 93 13.57 1.43 -4.58
N ASN A 94 12.37 1.99 -4.41
CA ASN A 94 11.63 2.10 -3.16
C ASN A 94 12.36 2.89 -2.03
N LYS A 95 13.35 3.71 -2.39
CA LYS A 95 14.04 4.59 -1.43
C LYS A 95 13.22 5.86 -1.22
N PRO A 96 12.93 6.25 0.03
CA PRO A 96 12.18 7.47 0.33
C PRO A 96 12.86 8.72 -0.22
N GLY A 97 12.09 9.64 -0.78
CA GLY A 97 12.54 10.98 -1.09
C GLY A 97 12.80 11.76 0.20
N LYS A 98 13.97 12.37 0.36
CA LYS A 98 14.31 13.15 1.58
C LYS A 98 13.30 14.27 1.84
N PHE A 99 12.79 14.86 0.77
CA PHE A 99 11.78 15.92 0.81
C PHE A 99 10.38 15.43 1.21
N SER A 100 10.08 14.12 1.07
CA SER A 100 8.74 13.60 1.36
C SER A 100 8.37 13.85 2.82
N SER A 101 7.26 14.57 3.04
CA SER A 101 6.75 14.87 4.37
C SER A 101 6.41 13.61 5.15
N GLN A 102 6.61 13.66 6.47
CA GLN A 102 6.52 12.52 7.37
C GLN A 102 5.34 12.68 8.34
N GLY A 103 4.72 11.58 8.72
CA GLY A 103 3.73 11.49 9.80
C GLY A 103 4.42 11.06 11.09
N TYR A 104 3.71 10.72 12.13
CA TYR A 104 2.26 10.56 12.26
C TYR A 104 1.53 11.90 12.25
N ASN A 105 0.18 11.86 12.07
CA ASN A 105 -0.62 13.02 12.39
C ASN A 105 -0.64 13.27 13.91
N ALA A 106 -1.29 14.35 14.36
CA ALA A 106 -1.31 14.72 15.79
C ALA A 106 -2.07 13.72 16.68
N ASP A 107 -2.97 12.94 16.11
CA ASP A 107 -3.72 11.88 16.81
C ASP A 107 -2.99 10.50 16.77
N GLY A 108 -1.76 10.46 16.25
CA GLY A 108 -0.97 9.23 16.17
C GLY A 108 -1.33 8.30 15.00
N VAL A 109 -2.16 8.74 14.05
CA VAL A 109 -2.49 7.98 12.87
C VAL A 109 -1.28 7.93 11.94
N VAL A 110 -0.96 6.74 11.42
CA VAL A 110 0.12 6.56 10.44
C VAL A 110 -0.15 7.38 9.18
N LYS A 111 0.80 8.24 8.84
CA LYS A 111 0.83 9.05 7.63
C LYS A 111 2.28 9.17 7.11
N PRO A 112 2.50 9.28 5.77
CA PRO A 112 1.49 9.09 4.73
C PRO A 112 0.83 7.72 4.85
N ASP A 113 -0.28 7.47 4.14
CA ASP A 113 -0.88 6.13 4.13
C ASP A 113 -0.03 5.18 3.28
N ILE A 114 0.37 5.62 2.10
CA ILE A 114 1.16 4.84 1.14
C ILE A 114 2.25 5.70 0.51
N ALA A 115 3.11 5.06 -0.26
CA ALA A 115 4.11 5.74 -1.10
C ALA A 115 3.99 5.28 -2.56
N ALA A 116 4.35 6.18 -3.47
CA ALA A 116 4.46 5.91 -4.91
C ALA A 116 5.69 6.63 -5.51
N CYS A 117 6.00 6.38 -6.79
CA CYS A 117 7.15 6.99 -7.43
C CYS A 117 7.00 8.50 -7.54
N GLY A 118 7.85 9.25 -6.83
CA GLY A 118 7.90 10.72 -6.84
C GLY A 118 9.33 11.25 -6.79
N VAL A 119 10.33 10.35 -6.90
CA VAL A 119 11.75 10.67 -7.02
C VAL A 119 12.21 10.26 -8.42
N LEU A 120 12.63 11.21 -9.24
CA LEU A 120 12.93 11.01 -10.66
C LEU A 120 11.72 10.46 -11.44
N ALA A 121 10.52 10.90 -11.10
CA ALA A 121 9.31 10.55 -11.83
C ALA A 121 9.31 11.21 -13.22
N TRP A 122 9.01 10.44 -14.26
CA TRP A 122 8.87 10.98 -15.61
C TRP A 122 7.57 11.78 -15.74
N VAL A 123 7.68 13.00 -16.22
CA VAL A 123 6.58 13.97 -16.33
C VAL A 123 6.56 14.56 -17.73
N ALA A 124 5.38 14.68 -18.29
CA ALA A 124 5.16 15.40 -19.54
C ALA A 124 5.20 16.92 -19.30
N SER A 125 5.94 17.64 -20.15
CA SER A 125 5.98 19.10 -20.16
C SER A 125 4.89 19.67 -21.08
N PRO A 126 4.34 20.85 -20.78
CA PRO A 126 3.46 21.57 -21.72
C PRO A 126 4.10 21.83 -23.09
N SER A 127 5.43 21.86 -23.18
CA SER A 127 6.18 22.02 -24.44
C SER A 127 6.28 20.74 -25.29
N GLY A 128 5.67 19.62 -24.84
CA GLY A 128 5.73 18.34 -25.54
C GLY A 128 6.97 17.49 -25.26
N SER A 129 7.85 17.96 -24.37
CA SER A 129 9.02 17.20 -23.90
C SER A 129 8.71 16.41 -22.63
N TYR A 130 9.66 15.55 -22.21
CA TYR A 130 9.58 14.82 -20.94
C TYR A 130 10.76 15.22 -20.06
N TYR A 131 10.54 15.27 -18.75
CA TYR A 131 11.59 15.50 -17.76
C TYR A 131 11.38 14.65 -16.51
N GLN A 132 12.42 14.51 -15.70
CA GLN A 132 12.34 13.84 -14.43
C GLN A 132 12.11 14.83 -13.30
N GLY A 133 11.01 14.66 -12.56
CA GLY A 133 10.61 15.53 -11.45
C GLY A 133 10.78 14.88 -10.09
N TYR A 134 10.76 15.73 -9.07
CA TYR A 134 10.82 15.35 -7.65
C TYR A 134 9.63 15.97 -6.92
N GLY A 135 8.84 15.17 -6.23
CA GLY A 135 7.71 15.67 -5.44
C GLY A 135 6.69 14.60 -5.13
N THR A 136 6.06 14.70 -3.97
CA THR A 136 4.85 13.93 -3.65
C THR A 136 3.71 14.28 -4.61
N SER A 137 3.77 15.46 -5.24
CA SER A 137 2.86 15.88 -6.30
C SER A 137 2.90 14.99 -7.55
N TYR A 138 4.01 14.29 -7.80
CA TYR A 138 4.13 13.32 -8.90
C TYR A 138 3.77 11.91 -8.46
N ALA A 139 4.03 11.56 -7.20
CA ALA A 139 3.63 10.29 -6.63
C ALA A 139 2.10 10.13 -6.56
N THR A 140 1.42 11.21 -6.21
CA THR A 140 -0.03 11.23 -6.00
C THR A 140 -0.84 10.83 -7.24
N PRO A 141 -0.63 11.41 -8.45
CA PRO A 141 -1.38 11.02 -9.64
C PRO A 141 -1.07 9.57 -10.10
N ILE A 142 0.14 9.08 -9.85
CA ILE A 142 0.47 7.67 -10.12
C ILE A 142 -0.36 6.74 -9.22
N ALA A 143 -0.43 7.05 -7.92
CA ALA A 143 -1.30 6.32 -7.00
C ALA A 143 -2.78 6.45 -7.39
N ALA A 144 -3.22 7.65 -7.78
CA ALA A 144 -4.60 7.91 -8.21
C ALA A 144 -5.01 7.05 -9.40
N GLY A 145 -4.12 6.85 -10.38
CA GLY A 145 -4.37 5.94 -11.51
C GLY A 145 -4.63 4.51 -11.06
N GLY A 146 -3.84 3.98 -10.13
CA GLY A 146 -4.06 2.66 -9.55
C GLY A 146 -5.36 2.56 -8.76
N VAL A 147 -5.69 3.61 -7.99
CA VAL A 147 -6.97 3.69 -7.24
C VAL A 147 -8.17 3.71 -8.20
N ALA A 148 -8.09 4.47 -9.30
CA ALA A 148 -9.16 4.51 -10.31
C ALA A 148 -9.44 3.11 -10.89
N CYS A 149 -8.39 2.32 -11.15
CA CYS A 149 -8.54 0.93 -11.60
C CYS A 149 -9.25 0.06 -10.53
N LEU A 150 -8.96 0.28 -9.24
CA LEU A 150 -9.64 -0.47 -8.16
C LEU A 150 -11.10 -0.06 -8.00
N LEU A 151 -11.42 1.25 -8.10
CA LEU A 151 -12.80 1.75 -8.09
C LEU A 151 -13.60 1.17 -9.25
N GLN A 152 -13.02 1.09 -10.45
CA GLN A 152 -13.63 0.46 -11.61
C GLN A 152 -13.87 -1.05 -11.37
N ALA A 153 -12.92 -1.75 -10.76
CA ALA A 153 -13.02 -3.18 -10.50
C ALA A 153 -14.01 -3.53 -9.38
N TYR A 154 -14.18 -2.63 -8.42
CA TYR A 154 -14.97 -2.82 -7.20
C TYR A 154 -15.89 -1.62 -6.93
N PRO A 155 -16.86 -1.34 -7.80
CA PRO A 155 -17.76 -0.19 -7.65
C PRO A 155 -18.67 -0.29 -6.42
N GLU A 156 -18.78 -1.49 -5.83
CA GLU A 156 -19.54 -1.77 -4.61
C GLU A 156 -18.79 -1.39 -3.32
N LEU A 157 -17.47 -1.19 -3.39
CA LEU A 157 -16.67 -0.85 -2.22
C LEU A 157 -16.68 0.66 -1.96
N ASN A 158 -16.88 1.04 -0.71
CA ASN A 158 -16.80 2.43 -0.31
C ASN A 158 -15.33 2.92 -0.20
N PRO A 159 -15.08 4.24 -0.12
CA PRO A 159 -13.74 4.81 -0.06
C PRO A 159 -12.86 4.22 1.06
N GLN A 160 -13.43 3.96 2.23
CA GLN A 160 -12.69 3.38 3.35
C GLN A 160 -12.25 1.95 3.03
N GLN A 161 -13.12 1.14 2.45
CA GLN A 161 -12.81 -0.24 2.06
C GLN A 161 -11.69 -0.29 1.00
N ILE A 162 -11.75 0.57 -0.01
CA ILE A 162 -10.67 0.69 -1.02
C ILE A 162 -9.35 1.09 -0.36
N ARG A 163 -9.36 2.08 0.54
CA ARG A 163 -8.14 2.50 1.27
C ARG A 163 -7.56 1.37 2.12
N GLU A 164 -8.39 0.66 2.87
CA GLU A 164 -7.93 -0.48 3.68
C GLU A 164 -7.38 -1.62 2.80
N LEU A 165 -7.99 -1.87 1.65
CA LEU A 165 -7.51 -2.84 0.67
C LEU A 165 -6.09 -2.49 0.18
N ILE A 166 -5.87 -1.23 -0.17
CA ILE A 166 -4.56 -0.71 -0.62
C ILE A 166 -3.52 -0.80 0.50
N LYS A 167 -3.85 -0.34 1.70
CA LYS A 167 -2.96 -0.37 2.86
C LYS A 167 -2.58 -1.81 3.26
N ALA A 168 -3.54 -2.72 3.26
CA ALA A 168 -3.33 -4.13 3.61
C ALA A 168 -2.38 -4.85 2.64
N THR A 169 -2.30 -4.39 1.39
CA THR A 169 -1.47 -5.00 0.34
C THR A 169 -0.18 -4.23 0.05
N ALA A 170 -0.01 -3.04 0.61
CA ALA A 170 1.21 -2.25 0.46
C ALA A 170 2.45 -2.98 1.01
N MET A 171 3.64 -2.63 0.53
CA MET A 171 4.87 -3.40 0.75
C MET A 171 5.27 -3.56 2.22
N ASP A 172 4.97 -2.58 3.06
CA ASP A 172 5.33 -2.53 4.48
C ASP A 172 4.08 -2.64 5.40
N ALA A 173 2.97 -3.20 4.89
CA ALA A 173 1.68 -3.28 5.57
C ALA A 173 1.74 -3.89 6.99
N GLU A 174 2.70 -4.80 7.24
CA GLU A 174 2.88 -5.46 8.52
C GLU A 174 3.67 -4.62 9.55
N SER A 175 4.40 -3.60 9.09
CA SER A 175 5.24 -2.72 9.92
C SER A 175 5.26 -1.31 9.33
N PRO A 176 4.12 -0.61 9.34
CA PRO A 176 4.05 0.73 8.78
C PRO A 176 4.88 1.73 9.60
N ASP A 177 5.44 2.72 8.91
CA ASP A 177 6.26 3.76 9.51
C ASP A 177 5.76 5.18 9.18
N SER A 178 6.41 6.19 9.75
CA SER A 178 6.07 7.60 9.51
C SER A 178 6.66 8.17 8.21
N ILE A 179 7.42 7.41 7.44
CA ILE A 179 8.14 7.89 6.25
C ILE A 179 7.43 7.42 4.97
N ARG A 180 7.07 6.14 4.92
CA ARG A 180 6.41 5.51 3.77
C ARG A 180 4.99 5.04 4.08
N GLY A 181 4.54 5.20 5.32
CA GLY A 181 3.27 4.68 5.78
C GLY A 181 3.25 3.15 5.73
N TYR A 182 2.24 2.57 5.12
CA TYR A 182 2.13 1.14 4.86
C TYR A 182 3.04 0.66 3.71
N GLY A 183 3.84 1.58 3.13
CA GLY A 183 4.81 1.28 2.09
C GLY A 183 4.30 1.56 0.68
N VAL A 184 5.04 1.08 -0.32
CA VAL A 184 4.68 1.26 -1.72
C VAL A 184 3.41 0.48 -2.04
N ALA A 185 2.43 1.17 -2.64
CA ALA A 185 1.16 0.56 -3.04
C ALA A 185 1.36 -0.54 -4.09
N GLN A 186 0.73 -1.69 -3.88
CA GLN A 186 0.72 -2.83 -4.80
C GLN A 186 -0.72 -3.04 -5.30
N PHE A 187 -1.11 -2.29 -6.33
CA PHE A 187 -2.48 -2.26 -6.84
C PHE A 187 -2.92 -3.58 -7.46
N ASP A 188 -2.01 -4.30 -8.07
CA ASP A 188 -2.23 -5.65 -8.59
C ASP A 188 -2.60 -6.64 -7.46
N LEU A 189 -1.86 -6.58 -6.34
CA LEU A 189 -2.17 -7.39 -5.17
C LEU A 189 -3.48 -6.95 -4.48
N ALA A 190 -3.75 -5.64 -4.48
CA ALA A 190 -5.03 -5.11 -3.99
C ALA A 190 -6.20 -5.64 -4.83
N TYR A 191 -6.05 -5.69 -6.15
CA TYR A 191 -7.03 -6.31 -7.03
C TYR A 191 -7.22 -7.81 -6.72
N GLU A 192 -6.14 -8.58 -6.59
CA GLU A 192 -6.22 -10.01 -6.24
C GLU A 192 -6.93 -10.23 -4.90
N LEU A 193 -6.61 -9.41 -3.88
CA LEU A 193 -7.25 -9.50 -2.55
C LEU A 193 -8.75 -9.13 -2.62
N GLY A 194 -9.10 -8.10 -3.36
CA GLY A 194 -10.48 -7.69 -3.58
C GLY A 194 -11.33 -8.79 -4.23
N GLN A 195 -10.77 -9.52 -5.21
CA GLN A 195 -11.45 -10.67 -5.82
C GLN A 195 -11.71 -11.77 -4.79
N VAL A 196 -10.75 -12.07 -3.92
CA VAL A 196 -10.91 -13.05 -2.85
C VAL A 196 -12.01 -12.64 -1.87
N GLN A 197 -12.06 -11.38 -1.48
CA GLN A 197 -13.10 -10.84 -0.58
C GLN A 197 -14.48 -10.84 -1.23
N LYS A 198 -14.59 -10.45 -2.50
CA LYS A 198 -15.84 -10.45 -3.27
C LYS A 198 -16.45 -11.86 -3.39
N LEU A 199 -15.60 -12.89 -3.52
CA LEU A 199 -16.02 -14.28 -3.59
C LEU A 199 -16.37 -14.86 -2.20
N SER A 200 -16.35 -14.07 -1.12
CA SER A 200 -16.60 -14.50 0.25
C SER A 200 -15.75 -15.72 0.66
N ILE A 201 -14.49 -15.77 0.22
CA ILE A 201 -13.58 -16.85 0.57
C ILE A 201 -13.18 -16.71 2.03
N LEU A 202 -13.69 -17.60 2.88
CA LEU A 202 -13.37 -17.64 4.32
C LEU A 202 -12.08 -18.42 4.62
N SER A 203 -11.59 -19.20 3.66
CA SER A 203 -10.37 -20.00 3.78
C SER A 203 -9.14 -19.20 3.38
N ALA A 204 -8.00 -19.57 3.93
CA ALA A 204 -6.74 -18.97 3.56
C ALA A 204 -6.32 -19.34 2.13
N LYS A 205 -5.60 -18.42 1.47
CA LYS A 205 -5.14 -18.60 0.09
C LYS A 205 -3.74 -18.02 -0.09
N ILE A 206 -2.92 -18.66 -0.94
CA ILE A 206 -1.70 -18.06 -1.44
C ILE A 206 -2.09 -17.13 -2.59
N LEU A 207 -1.89 -15.83 -2.41
CA LEU A 207 -2.22 -14.79 -3.40
C LEU A 207 -1.13 -14.71 -4.47
N ARG A 208 0.13 -14.71 -4.04
CA ARG A 208 1.28 -14.57 -4.94
C ARG A 208 2.47 -15.32 -4.39
N MET A 209 3.32 -15.77 -5.29
CA MET A 209 4.59 -16.39 -4.97
C MET A 209 5.65 -15.99 -6.00
N ASP A 210 6.85 -15.70 -5.52
CA ASP A 210 8.04 -15.48 -6.34
C ASP A 210 9.25 -16.24 -5.77
N SER A 211 10.44 -16.01 -6.32
CA SER A 211 11.66 -16.75 -5.97
C SER A 211 12.10 -16.63 -4.50
N ASN A 212 11.61 -15.65 -3.76
CA ASN A 212 12.06 -15.40 -2.38
C ASN A 212 10.94 -15.14 -1.38
N GLN A 213 9.69 -15.07 -1.83
CA GLN A 213 8.56 -14.83 -0.93
C GLN A 213 7.26 -15.49 -1.38
N ALA A 214 6.40 -15.75 -0.42
CA ALA A 214 4.99 -16.08 -0.63
C ALA A 214 4.11 -15.03 0.06
N ILE A 215 3.05 -14.59 -0.62
CA ILE A 215 2.04 -13.69 -0.07
C ILE A 215 0.78 -14.49 0.18
N ILE A 216 0.31 -14.47 1.42
CA ILE A 216 -0.77 -15.33 1.89
C ILE A 216 -1.91 -14.47 2.42
N PHE A 217 -3.11 -14.72 1.91
CA PHE A 217 -4.34 -14.29 2.55
C PHE A 217 -4.65 -15.20 3.72
N ASN A 218 -4.80 -14.64 4.91
CA ASN A 218 -5.04 -15.35 6.16
C ASN A 218 -6.11 -14.61 6.96
N PRO A 219 -7.39 -14.82 6.64
CA PRO A 219 -8.50 -14.04 7.19
C PRO A 219 -8.62 -14.17 8.70
N ASN A 220 -8.22 -15.31 9.24
CA ASN A 220 -8.34 -15.61 10.67
C ASN A 220 -7.11 -15.20 11.49
N LYS A 221 -6.12 -14.55 10.87
CA LYS A 221 -4.82 -14.19 11.48
C LYS A 221 -4.20 -15.35 12.25
N ALA A 222 -4.33 -16.56 11.72
CA ALA A 222 -3.81 -17.79 12.32
C ALA A 222 -2.26 -17.78 12.32
N LYS A 223 -1.64 -18.42 13.30
CA LYS A 223 -0.18 -18.58 13.33
C LYS A 223 0.29 -19.33 12.09
N ILE A 224 1.34 -18.81 11.45
CA ILE A 224 1.88 -19.34 10.20
C ILE A 224 3.12 -20.16 10.50
N SER A 225 3.19 -21.39 10.02
CA SER A 225 4.43 -22.12 9.86
C SER A 225 4.61 -22.50 8.40
N TYR A 226 5.81 -22.39 7.87
CA TYR A 226 6.08 -22.72 6.48
C TYR A 226 7.26 -23.65 6.34
N SER A 227 7.29 -24.37 5.23
CA SER A 227 8.43 -25.18 4.82
C SER A 227 8.52 -25.16 3.30
N VAL A 228 9.71 -24.93 2.80
CA VAL A 228 10.06 -24.96 1.39
C VAL A 228 10.79 -26.26 1.10
N TYR A 229 10.36 -26.98 0.08
CA TYR A 229 10.98 -28.23 -0.36
C TYR A 229 11.29 -28.13 -1.84
N TYR A 230 12.37 -28.79 -2.25
CA TYR A 230 12.61 -29.10 -3.65
C TYR A 230 12.56 -30.60 -3.88
N THR A 231 12.21 -30.98 -5.10
CA THR A 231 12.18 -32.38 -5.53
C THR A 231 13.16 -32.54 -6.66
N LYS A 232 14.18 -33.39 -6.45
CA LYS A 232 15.17 -33.73 -7.45
C LYS A 232 14.91 -35.13 -7.98
N LYS A 233 14.93 -35.28 -9.31
CA LYS A 233 14.89 -36.61 -9.92
C LYS A 233 16.30 -37.21 -9.87
N PHE A 234 16.42 -38.32 -9.13
CA PHE A 234 17.65 -39.11 -9.12
C PHE A 234 17.52 -40.28 -10.08
N LEU A 235 18.49 -40.44 -10.99
CA LEU A 235 18.50 -41.47 -12.05
C LEU A 235 17.22 -41.51 -12.92
N GLY A 236 16.54 -40.36 -13.06
CA GLY A 236 15.33 -40.26 -13.87
C GLY A 236 14.07 -40.93 -13.30
N VAL A 237 14.18 -41.69 -12.21
CA VAL A 237 13.07 -42.52 -11.67
C VAL A 237 12.69 -42.17 -10.24
N LEU A 238 13.64 -41.84 -9.38
CA LEU A 238 13.39 -41.59 -7.97
C LEU A 238 13.26 -40.07 -7.67
N ASN A 239 12.14 -39.66 -7.08
CA ASN A 239 11.93 -38.31 -6.62
C ASN A 239 12.42 -38.17 -5.16
N ILE A 240 13.52 -37.45 -4.95
CA ILE A 240 14.02 -37.14 -3.60
C ILE A 240 13.52 -35.75 -3.21
N LYS A 241 12.72 -35.69 -2.14
CA LYS A 241 12.23 -34.45 -1.56
C LYS A 241 13.18 -33.99 -0.45
N LYS A 242 13.76 -32.79 -0.60
CA LYS A 242 14.65 -32.23 0.41
C LYS A 242 14.12 -30.88 0.88
N LYS A 243 14.16 -30.67 2.20
CA LYS A 243 13.75 -29.40 2.82
C LYS A 243 14.83 -28.36 2.59
N LEU A 244 14.43 -27.20 2.05
CA LEU A 244 15.32 -26.08 1.74
C LEU A 244 15.30 -25.05 2.88
N ASP A 245 14.09 -24.66 3.30
CA ASP A 245 13.88 -23.64 4.32
C ASP A 245 12.61 -23.92 5.13
N SER A 246 12.52 -23.31 6.32
CA SER A 246 11.29 -23.35 7.13
C SER A 246 11.34 -22.30 8.24
N GLY A 247 10.17 -21.82 8.62
CA GLY A 247 10.04 -20.85 9.69
C GLY A 247 8.66 -20.83 10.31
N LYS A 248 8.50 -19.94 11.28
CA LYS A 248 7.23 -19.61 11.93
C LYS A 248 7.08 -18.10 11.95
N LYS A 249 5.85 -17.62 11.83
CA LYS A 249 5.51 -16.21 11.87
C LYS A 249 4.18 -16.03 12.58
N ASP A 250 4.10 -15.06 13.48
CA ASP A 250 2.83 -14.59 14.00
C ASP A 250 2.14 -13.71 12.96
N ALA A 251 0.87 -13.95 12.73
CA ALA A 251 0.10 -13.21 11.74
C ALA A 251 -0.50 -11.95 12.35
N ASN A 252 0.06 -10.78 12.03
CA ASN A 252 -0.41 -9.50 12.52
C ASN A 252 -1.44 -8.85 11.58
N SER A 253 -1.57 -9.34 10.35
CA SER A 253 -2.50 -8.84 9.34
C SER A 253 -3.19 -9.97 8.58
N VAL A 254 -4.23 -9.64 7.81
CA VAL A 254 -4.91 -10.61 6.94
C VAL A 254 -4.08 -10.97 5.70
N VAL A 255 -3.15 -10.11 5.31
CA VAL A 255 -2.17 -10.38 4.25
C VAL A 255 -0.79 -10.51 4.89
N ASN A 256 -0.17 -11.64 4.72
CA ASN A 256 1.12 -11.96 5.32
C ASN A 256 2.16 -12.28 4.26
N ARG A 257 3.35 -11.73 4.40
CA ARG A 257 4.51 -12.01 3.55
C ARG A 257 5.46 -12.95 4.26
N ILE A 258 5.71 -14.09 3.66
CA ILE A 258 6.71 -15.05 4.12
C ILE A 258 7.91 -14.92 3.17
N LYS A 259 9.03 -14.47 3.72
CA LYS A 259 10.32 -14.46 3.00
C LYS A 259 11.07 -15.75 3.32
N PHE A 260 11.71 -16.34 2.33
CA PHE A 260 12.54 -17.53 2.50
C PHE A 260 13.90 -17.35 1.80
N ASP A 261 14.88 -18.09 2.27
CA ASP A 261 16.23 -18.07 1.71
C ASP A 261 16.24 -18.71 0.32
N ASN A 262 16.50 -17.92 -0.70
CA ASN A 262 16.61 -18.36 -2.09
C ASN A 262 18.06 -18.61 -2.56
N SER A 263 19.06 -18.43 -1.69
CA SER A 263 20.48 -18.60 -2.03
C SER A 263 20.84 -20.02 -2.47
N LYS A 264 19.98 -20.99 -2.18
CA LYS A 264 20.14 -22.41 -2.50
C LYS A 264 19.20 -22.91 -3.60
N LEU A 265 18.50 -21.98 -4.28
CA LEU A 265 17.58 -22.34 -5.36
C LEU A 265 18.39 -22.69 -6.63
N ASP A 266 18.05 -23.80 -7.24
CA ASP A 266 18.56 -24.24 -8.54
C ASP A 266 17.44 -24.13 -9.58
N CYS A 267 17.67 -23.36 -10.65
CA CYS A 267 16.68 -23.08 -11.68
C CYS A 267 16.22 -24.32 -12.46
N THR A 268 16.94 -25.42 -12.35
CA THR A 268 16.60 -26.69 -13.00
C THR A 268 15.65 -27.56 -12.18
N GLU A 269 15.35 -27.15 -10.93
CA GLU A 269 14.59 -27.96 -9.99
C GLU A 269 13.15 -27.45 -9.81
N THR A 270 12.25 -28.36 -9.48
CA THR A 270 10.85 -28.03 -9.16
C THR A 270 10.66 -27.89 -7.65
N TYR A 271 10.03 -26.83 -7.23
CA TYR A 271 9.84 -26.52 -5.82
C TYR A 271 8.39 -26.70 -5.37
N THR A 272 8.23 -27.10 -4.12
CA THR A 272 6.93 -27.14 -3.44
C THR A 272 7.02 -26.31 -2.18
N ILE A 273 6.15 -25.33 -2.04
CA ILE A 273 5.99 -24.57 -0.80
C ILE A 273 4.76 -25.09 -0.06
N GLN A 274 4.96 -25.46 1.18
CA GLN A 274 3.88 -25.86 2.08
C GLN A 274 3.78 -24.85 3.21
N VAL A 275 2.62 -24.25 3.36
CA VAL A 275 2.30 -23.34 4.46
C VAL A 275 1.24 -23.98 5.32
N THR A 276 1.49 -24.07 6.61
CA THR A 276 0.51 -24.55 7.59
C THR A 276 0.05 -23.35 8.43
N LEU A 277 -1.23 -23.11 8.45
CA LEU A 277 -1.87 -22.12 9.31
C LEU A 277 -2.45 -22.82 10.52
N LYS A 278 -2.04 -22.41 11.71
CA LYS A 278 -2.52 -22.96 12.99
C LYS A 278 -3.48 -21.97 13.61
N SER A 279 -4.73 -22.35 13.74
CA SER A 279 -5.76 -21.60 14.45
C SER A 279 -6.30 -22.40 15.63
N ASN A 280 -7.08 -21.75 16.48
CA ASN A 280 -7.77 -22.41 17.60
C ASN A 280 -8.86 -23.40 17.12
N VAL A 281 -9.24 -23.33 15.84
CA VAL A 281 -10.29 -24.17 15.22
C VAL A 281 -9.69 -25.36 14.46
N GLY A 282 -8.37 -25.36 14.20
CA GLY A 282 -7.68 -26.42 13.48
C GLY A 282 -6.49 -25.94 12.67
N ASN A 283 -5.87 -26.86 11.94
CA ASN A 283 -4.75 -26.57 11.07
C ASN A 283 -5.21 -26.57 9.60
N GLU A 284 -5.00 -25.48 8.89
CA GLU A 284 -5.18 -25.40 7.44
C GLU A 284 -3.82 -25.53 6.77
N VAL A 285 -3.71 -26.38 5.76
CA VAL A 285 -2.46 -26.62 5.04
C VAL A 285 -2.62 -26.18 3.58
N LEU A 286 -1.91 -25.14 3.21
CA LEU A 286 -1.81 -24.65 1.84
C LEU A 286 -0.57 -25.26 1.18
N LYS A 287 -0.73 -25.83 0.01
CA LYS A 287 0.38 -26.39 -0.77
C LYS A 287 0.36 -25.80 -2.17
N VAL A 288 1.50 -25.27 -2.58
CA VAL A 288 1.75 -24.94 -3.99
C VAL A 288 2.83 -25.90 -4.49
N LYS A 289 2.55 -26.59 -5.58
CA LYS A 289 3.44 -27.56 -6.21
C LYS A 289 3.87 -27.05 -7.58
N ASP A 290 4.98 -27.62 -8.05
CA ASP A 290 5.46 -27.48 -9.44
C ASP A 290 5.76 -26.04 -9.87
N LEU A 291 6.35 -25.26 -8.96
CA LEU A 291 6.82 -23.92 -9.25
C LEU A 291 8.22 -23.94 -9.85
N SER A 292 8.36 -23.38 -11.02
CA SER A 292 9.64 -22.90 -11.52
C SER A 292 9.89 -21.53 -10.89
N LEU A 293 10.79 -21.45 -9.92
CA LEU A 293 11.07 -20.21 -9.16
C LEU A 293 12.08 -19.30 -9.84
N CYS A 294 12.63 -19.71 -10.96
CA CYS A 294 13.51 -18.89 -11.78
C CYS A 294 12.69 -18.22 -12.89
N LEU A 295 12.04 -17.12 -12.55
CA LEU A 295 11.56 -16.14 -13.52
C LEU A 295 12.68 -15.12 -13.75
N HIS A 296 13.00 -14.90 -15.01
CA HIS A 296 14.00 -13.94 -15.52
C HIS A 296 13.77 -12.52 -15.03
#